data_e6fdd2d890ce3325388d5c102eeb1c5d
#
_entry.id   e6fdd2d890ce3325388d5c102eeb1c5d
#
_cell.length_a   1.000
_cell.length_b   1.000
_cell.length_c   1.000
_cell.angle_alpha   90.00
_cell.angle_beta   90.00
_cell.angle_gamma   90.00
#
_symmetry.space_group_name_H-M   'P 1'
#
loop_
_entity.id
_entity.type
_entity.pdbx_description
1 polymer ?
#
loop_
_entity_poly.entity_id
_entity_poly.type
_entity_poly.pdbx_seq_one_letter_code
_entity_poly.pdbx_strand_id
1 'polypeptide(L)'
;MNTSTASTRWFDGLDGLRALAATLIVVHHAGFSSGLTFRNDFLGQFFSRMDIGVSIFFVLSGFLLYRPYVEKQFDEKTVGGTKSFWLKRLVRIYPAYWLALIVILWSGAVEIFGTNGMTLAFSLTQIYHPSRALSGISQSWSLATELGFYLMLPLLAAFGRKLTRGKSINQQASYLLLMCAGLSISSFIFRAIMASLATPNLSWWGATANLWTPSYLDTFGVGMALAVISVWAEKEKRVANYIKPLVRCAWWWWLSAIILFWFASTQLGLRSQWEVGLWHKNFERETIRQVLYWIIGTCLLVPLIFSSQSRSLGLRFLSSKAMV
;
A
#
# COMPACT_ATOMS: atom_id res chain seq x y z
N MET A 1 33.73 -26.07 -2.24
CA MET A 1 33.22 -24.69 -2.13
C MET A 1 31.74 -24.74 -2.49
N ASN A 2 30.86 -24.91 -1.51
CA ASN A 2 29.40 -24.88 -1.72
C ASN A 2 28.94 -23.44 -1.49
N THR A 3 28.74 -22.70 -2.57
CA THR A 3 28.03 -21.43 -2.53
C THR A 3 26.54 -21.74 -2.31
N SER A 4 26.12 -21.77 -1.06
CA SER A 4 24.70 -21.77 -0.71
C SER A 4 24.11 -20.46 -1.20
N THR A 5 23.51 -20.49 -2.37
CA THR A 5 22.59 -19.43 -2.83
C THR A 5 21.46 -19.37 -1.80
N ALA A 6 21.46 -18.31 -1.02
CA ALA A 6 20.33 -17.99 -0.13
C ALA A 6 19.08 -17.91 -1.01
N SER A 7 18.26 -18.94 -0.98
CA SER A 7 16.98 -18.94 -1.68
C SER A 7 16.13 -17.84 -1.06
N THR A 8 15.89 -16.78 -1.81
CA THR A 8 14.85 -15.80 -1.47
C THR A 8 13.56 -16.58 -1.28
N ARG A 9 13.06 -16.62 -0.05
CA ARG A 9 11.82 -17.32 0.27
C ARG A 9 10.70 -16.75 -0.60
N TRP A 10 10.22 -17.58 -1.52
CA TRP A 10 9.07 -17.21 -2.35
C TRP A 10 7.80 -17.40 -1.53
N PHE A 11 6.96 -16.38 -1.48
CA PHE A 11 5.67 -16.46 -0.81
C PHE A 11 4.60 -16.76 -1.86
N ASP A 12 4.13 -17.99 -1.89
CA ASP A 12 3.07 -18.41 -2.78
C ASP A 12 1.80 -17.58 -2.55
N GLY A 13 1.18 -17.12 -3.62
CA GLY A 13 -0.06 -16.36 -3.58
C GLY A 13 0.09 -14.84 -3.44
N LEU A 14 1.29 -14.27 -3.23
CA LEU A 14 1.44 -12.81 -3.21
C LEU A 14 1.20 -12.17 -4.58
N ASP A 15 1.60 -12.86 -5.66
CA ASP A 15 1.33 -12.38 -7.01
C ASP A 15 -0.16 -12.46 -7.33
N GLY A 16 -0.86 -13.53 -6.86
CA GLY A 16 -2.32 -13.59 -6.94
C GLY A 16 -3.01 -12.49 -6.13
N LEU A 17 -2.48 -12.13 -4.95
CA LEU A 17 -3.03 -11.00 -4.19
C LEU A 17 -2.82 -9.66 -4.92
N ARG A 18 -1.70 -9.49 -5.63
CA ARG A 18 -1.49 -8.32 -6.51
C ARG A 18 -2.50 -8.30 -7.66
N ALA A 19 -2.72 -9.44 -8.32
CA ALA A 19 -3.69 -9.56 -9.39
C ALA A 19 -5.10 -9.23 -8.89
N LEU A 20 -5.49 -9.75 -7.72
CA LEU A 20 -6.76 -9.42 -7.08
C LEU A 20 -6.86 -7.90 -6.82
N ALA A 21 -5.85 -7.29 -6.22
CA ALA A 21 -5.83 -5.85 -5.93
C ALA A 21 -5.94 -5.01 -7.22
N ALA A 22 -5.22 -5.41 -8.28
CA ALA A 22 -5.33 -4.74 -9.59
C ALA A 22 -6.73 -4.87 -10.18
N THR A 23 -7.33 -6.06 -10.11
CA THR A 23 -8.70 -6.31 -10.60
C THR A 23 -9.71 -5.43 -9.85
N LEU A 24 -9.60 -5.33 -8.52
CA LEU A 24 -10.47 -4.47 -7.71
C LEU A 24 -10.38 -3.01 -8.16
N ILE A 25 -9.18 -2.50 -8.42
CA ILE A 25 -8.97 -1.13 -8.90
C ILE A 25 -9.59 -0.92 -10.29
N VAL A 26 -9.38 -1.87 -11.23
CA VAL A 26 -9.98 -1.79 -12.58
C VAL A 26 -11.50 -1.77 -12.49
N VAL A 27 -12.09 -2.68 -11.70
CA VAL A 27 -13.53 -2.75 -11.50
C VAL A 27 -14.08 -1.49 -10.84
N HIS A 28 -13.36 -0.94 -9.83
CA HIS A 28 -13.71 0.35 -9.22
C HIS A 28 -13.81 1.47 -10.25
N HIS A 29 -12.78 1.64 -11.08
CA HIS A 29 -12.74 2.71 -12.06
C HIS A 29 -13.75 2.52 -13.21
N ALA A 30 -13.99 1.29 -13.65
CA ALA A 30 -15.05 0.99 -14.59
C ALA A 30 -16.43 1.33 -14.01
N GLY A 31 -16.66 0.95 -12.73
CA GLY A 31 -17.87 1.32 -11.99
C GLY A 31 -18.01 2.83 -11.79
N PHE A 32 -16.90 3.54 -11.56
CA PHE A 32 -16.90 5.01 -11.46
C PHE A 32 -17.28 5.66 -12.79
N SER A 33 -16.65 5.25 -13.88
CA SER A 33 -16.92 5.79 -15.23
C SER A 33 -18.33 5.50 -15.74
N SER A 34 -18.91 4.36 -15.33
CA SER A 34 -20.30 4.00 -15.66
C SER A 34 -21.36 4.64 -14.75
N GLY A 35 -20.95 5.35 -13.69
CA GLY A 35 -21.85 5.91 -12.68
C GLY A 35 -22.34 4.90 -11.63
N LEU A 36 -21.94 3.63 -11.73
CA LEU A 36 -22.39 2.57 -10.83
C LEU A 36 -21.98 2.83 -9.37
N THR A 37 -20.79 3.38 -9.14
CA THR A 37 -20.28 3.69 -7.80
C THR A 37 -21.07 4.79 -7.07
N PHE A 38 -21.94 5.51 -7.77
CA PHE A 38 -22.79 6.57 -7.18
C PHE A 38 -24.20 6.12 -6.89
N ARG A 39 -24.55 4.88 -7.26
CA ARG A 39 -25.87 4.33 -6.97
C ARG A 39 -26.00 4.06 -5.47
N ASN A 40 -27.13 4.47 -4.90
CA ASN A 40 -27.44 4.23 -3.48
C ASN A 40 -28.10 2.84 -3.29
N ASP A 41 -27.48 1.80 -3.84
CA ASP A 41 -27.89 0.42 -3.69
C ASP A 41 -26.68 -0.47 -3.30
N PHE A 42 -26.94 -1.74 -3.08
CA PHE A 42 -25.94 -2.73 -2.70
C PHE A 42 -24.75 -2.77 -3.69
N LEU A 43 -25.02 -2.75 -4.99
CA LEU A 43 -23.96 -2.78 -6.01
C LEU A 43 -23.10 -1.51 -5.96
N GLY A 44 -23.71 -0.32 -5.91
CA GLY A 44 -23.00 0.94 -5.82
C GLY A 44 -22.11 0.99 -4.58
N GLN A 45 -22.60 0.52 -3.44
CA GLN A 45 -21.84 0.46 -2.18
C GLN A 45 -20.59 -0.41 -2.31
N PHE A 46 -20.71 -1.61 -2.88
CA PHE A 46 -19.57 -2.51 -3.07
C PHE A 46 -18.55 -1.98 -4.08
N PHE A 47 -19.01 -1.54 -5.23
CA PHE A 47 -18.14 -1.02 -6.28
C PHE A 47 -17.40 0.24 -5.85
N SER A 48 -18.01 1.10 -5.03
CA SER A 48 -17.38 2.30 -4.50
C SER A 48 -16.20 2.00 -3.56
N ARG A 49 -16.17 0.82 -2.93
CA ARG A 49 -15.13 0.40 -1.98
C ARG A 49 -14.06 -0.51 -2.58
N MET A 50 -14.15 -0.84 -3.85
CA MET A 50 -13.11 -1.62 -4.53
C MET A 50 -11.80 -0.84 -4.72
N ASP A 51 -11.78 0.48 -4.43
CA ASP A 51 -10.58 1.29 -4.28
C ASP A 51 -9.60 0.77 -3.20
N ILE A 52 -10.06 -0.14 -2.31
CA ILE A 52 -9.23 -0.86 -1.34
C ILE A 52 -8.02 -1.55 -1.98
N GLY A 53 -8.09 -1.89 -3.26
CA GLY A 53 -6.97 -2.46 -4.01
C GLY A 53 -5.69 -1.65 -3.87
N VAL A 54 -5.77 -0.32 -3.79
CA VAL A 54 -4.62 0.58 -3.57
C VAL A 54 -3.99 0.32 -2.21
N SER A 55 -4.80 0.22 -1.15
CA SER A 55 -4.30 -0.04 0.20
C SER A 55 -3.66 -1.43 0.31
N ILE A 56 -4.21 -2.45 -0.38
CA ILE A 56 -3.59 -3.78 -0.47
C ILE A 56 -2.22 -3.67 -1.12
N PHE A 57 -2.07 -2.92 -2.22
CA PHE A 57 -0.76 -2.68 -2.85
C PHE A 57 0.22 -1.99 -1.91
N PHE A 58 -0.20 -0.99 -1.14
CA PHE A 58 0.69 -0.28 -0.23
C PHE A 58 1.15 -1.15 0.95
N VAL A 59 0.28 -1.98 1.52
CA VAL A 59 0.68 -2.99 2.53
C VAL A 59 1.66 -3.99 1.93
N LEU A 60 1.39 -4.50 0.72
CA LEU A 60 2.30 -5.40 -0.01
C LEU A 60 3.66 -4.75 -0.29
N SER A 61 3.68 -3.50 -0.74
CA SER A 61 4.91 -2.75 -1.00
C SER A 61 5.72 -2.55 0.28
N GLY A 62 5.07 -2.17 1.38
CA GLY A 62 5.71 -2.08 2.69
C GLY A 62 6.35 -3.40 3.11
N PHE A 63 5.63 -4.51 2.99
CA PHE A 63 6.12 -5.83 3.34
C PHE A 63 7.29 -6.28 2.46
N LEU A 64 7.08 -6.35 1.15
CA LEU A 64 8.03 -6.94 0.21
C LEU A 64 9.33 -6.16 0.07
N LEU A 65 9.24 -4.84 0.18
CA LEU A 65 10.41 -3.99 -0.01
C LEU A 65 11.21 -3.80 1.28
N TYR A 66 10.56 -3.82 2.44
CA TYR A 66 11.27 -3.66 3.70
C TYR A 66 11.85 -4.97 4.22
N ARG A 67 11.22 -6.12 3.94
CA ARG A 67 11.65 -7.42 4.42
C ARG A 67 13.15 -7.75 4.13
N PRO A 68 13.68 -7.53 2.91
CA PRO A 68 15.10 -7.77 2.64
C PRO A 68 16.05 -6.87 3.45
N TYR A 69 15.61 -5.67 3.86
CA TYR A 69 16.41 -4.81 4.75
C TYR A 69 16.46 -5.38 6.15
N VAL A 70 15.33 -5.87 6.68
CA VAL A 70 15.25 -6.50 8.02
C VAL A 70 16.05 -7.79 8.07
N GLU A 71 15.97 -8.65 7.03
CA GLU A 71 16.77 -9.88 6.94
C GLU A 71 18.26 -9.58 7.02
N LYS A 72 18.74 -8.65 6.17
CA LYS A 72 20.14 -8.27 6.16
C LYS A 72 20.59 -7.63 7.48
N GLN A 73 19.71 -6.87 8.13
CA GLN A 73 20.00 -6.25 9.41
C GLN A 73 20.14 -7.29 10.52
N PHE A 74 19.22 -8.26 10.62
CA PHE A 74 19.28 -9.33 11.62
C PHE A 74 20.43 -10.31 11.36
N ASP A 75 20.87 -10.45 10.11
CA ASP A 75 22.03 -11.25 9.72
C ASP A 75 23.35 -10.45 9.76
N GLU A 76 23.33 -9.19 10.23
CA GLU A 76 24.48 -8.28 10.25
C GLU A 76 25.16 -8.09 8.88
N LYS A 77 24.43 -8.37 7.79
CA LYS A 77 24.92 -8.23 6.41
C LYS A 77 24.81 -6.78 5.91
N THR A 78 25.63 -6.45 4.94
CA THR A 78 25.58 -5.15 4.28
C THR A 78 24.33 -5.04 3.41
N VAL A 79 23.66 -3.89 3.49
CA VAL A 79 22.55 -3.55 2.59
C VAL A 79 23.12 -3.09 1.25
N GLY A 80 22.50 -3.50 0.15
CA GLY A 80 22.88 -3.02 -1.19
C GLY A 80 22.74 -1.50 -1.32
N GLY A 81 23.43 -0.93 -2.31
CA GLY A 81 23.45 0.53 -2.51
C GLY A 81 22.06 1.12 -2.78
N THR A 82 21.76 2.22 -2.13
CA THR A 82 20.52 3.00 -2.30
C THR A 82 20.26 3.38 -3.76
N LYS A 83 21.28 3.78 -4.50
CA LYS A 83 21.18 4.12 -5.93
C LYS A 83 20.68 2.93 -6.76
N SER A 84 21.20 1.73 -6.52
CA SER A 84 20.77 0.50 -7.22
C SER A 84 19.30 0.16 -6.92
N PHE A 85 18.88 0.37 -5.67
CA PHE A 85 17.47 0.18 -5.29
C PHE A 85 16.56 1.15 -6.07
N TRP A 86 16.88 2.44 -6.06
CA TRP A 86 16.08 3.45 -6.75
C TRP A 86 16.02 3.20 -8.26
N LEU A 87 17.18 2.95 -8.89
CA LEU A 87 17.22 2.69 -10.33
C LEU A 87 16.34 1.51 -10.73
N LYS A 88 16.40 0.39 -9.99
CA LYS A 88 15.55 -0.78 -10.25
C LYS A 88 14.06 -0.46 -10.14
N ARG A 89 13.65 0.46 -9.26
CA ARG A 89 12.24 0.87 -9.10
C ARG A 89 11.82 1.83 -10.20
N LEU A 90 12.65 2.79 -10.54
CA LEU A 90 12.36 3.73 -11.64
C LEU A 90 12.22 3.01 -12.98
N VAL A 91 13.16 2.11 -13.30
CA VAL A 91 13.10 1.29 -14.54
C VAL A 91 11.89 0.35 -14.55
N ARG A 92 11.41 -0.07 -13.41
CA ARG A 92 10.20 -0.91 -13.30
C ARG A 92 8.90 -0.12 -13.56
N ILE A 93 8.86 1.16 -13.12
CA ILE A 93 7.63 1.97 -13.14
C ILE A 93 7.52 2.77 -14.45
N TYR A 94 8.52 3.58 -14.74
CA TYR A 94 8.42 4.62 -15.75
C TYR A 94 8.17 4.10 -17.17
N PRO A 95 8.82 3.05 -17.67
CA PRO A 95 8.62 2.63 -19.06
C PRO A 95 7.16 2.24 -19.36
N ALA A 96 6.55 1.43 -18.50
CA ALA A 96 5.16 1.01 -18.66
C ALA A 96 4.19 2.20 -18.46
N TYR A 97 4.46 3.05 -17.48
CA TYR A 97 3.67 4.25 -17.23
C TYR A 97 3.72 5.24 -18.41
N TRP A 98 4.91 5.55 -18.94
CA TRP A 98 5.05 6.45 -20.08
C TRP A 98 4.38 5.90 -21.32
N LEU A 99 4.51 4.60 -21.58
CA LEU A 99 3.82 3.97 -22.71
C LEU A 99 2.30 4.14 -22.57
N ALA A 100 1.75 3.85 -21.39
CA ALA A 100 0.32 4.02 -21.12
C ALA A 100 -0.10 5.50 -21.27
N LEU A 101 0.67 6.44 -20.73
CA LEU A 101 0.38 7.87 -20.80
C LEU A 101 0.38 8.37 -22.26
N ILE A 102 1.39 7.96 -23.06
CA ILE A 102 1.50 8.34 -24.48
C ILE A 102 0.31 7.78 -25.27
N VAL A 103 -0.06 6.51 -25.06
CA VAL A 103 -1.20 5.90 -25.76
C VAL A 103 -2.51 6.61 -25.41
N ILE A 104 -2.73 6.95 -24.14
CA ILE A 104 -3.96 7.63 -23.70
C ILE A 104 -4.00 9.07 -24.24
N LEU A 105 -2.87 9.78 -24.25
CA LEU A 105 -2.79 11.12 -24.87
C LEU A 105 -3.05 11.04 -26.37
N TRP A 106 -2.47 10.07 -27.06
CA TRP A 106 -2.65 9.88 -28.49
C TRP A 106 -4.11 9.52 -28.85
N SER A 107 -4.80 8.77 -28.00
CA SER A 107 -6.22 8.43 -28.19
C SER A 107 -7.18 9.62 -27.98
N GLY A 108 -6.70 10.74 -27.45
CA GLY A 108 -7.54 11.89 -27.10
C GLY A 108 -8.45 11.66 -25.88
N ALA A 109 -8.29 10.53 -25.17
CA ALA A 109 -9.10 10.22 -23.99
C ALA A 109 -8.79 11.13 -22.80
N VAL A 110 -7.61 11.74 -22.78
CA VAL A 110 -7.16 12.67 -21.75
C VAL A 110 -6.40 13.82 -22.40
N GLU A 111 -6.68 15.04 -21.96
CA GLU A 111 -5.95 16.22 -22.37
C GLU A 111 -5.08 16.74 -21.22
N ILE A 112 -3.84 17.09 -21.53
CA ILE A 112 -2.93 17.75 -20.59
C ILE A 112 -2.50 19.07 -21.20
N PHE A 113 -2.93 20.18 -20.60
CA PHE A 113 -2.65 21.50 -21.12
C PHE A 113 -1.32 22.06 -20.60
N GLY A 114 -0.53 22.57 -21.56
CA GLY A 114 0.70 23.31 -21.32
C GLY A 114 1.88 22.43 -20.87
N THR A 115 3.09 22.98 -21.08
CA THR A 115 4.36 22.31 -20.80
C THR A 115 4.48 21.90 -19.33
N ASN A 116 4.00 22.74 -18.42
CA ASN A 116 4.04 22.44 -16.97
C ASN A 116 3.18 21.21 -16.64
N GLY A 117 1.98 21.07 -17.23
CA GLY A 117 1.13 19.90 -17.04
C GLY A 117 1.77 18.61 -17.54
N MET A 118 2.40 18.65 -18.71
CA MET A 118 3.15 17.52 -19.26
C MET A 118 4.31 17.12 -18.34
N THR A 119 5.13 18.08 -17.91
CA THR A 119 6.26 17.80 -16.99
C THR A 119 5.78 17.11 -15.73
N LEU A 120 4.73 17.61 -15.09
CA LEU A 120 4.18 17.03 -13.86
C LEU A 120 3.65 15.62 -14.11
N ALA A 121 2.93 15.37 -15.19
CA ALA A 121 2.41 14.04 -15.51
C ALA A 121 3.54 13.05 -15.82
N PHE A 122 4.50 13.40 -16.68
CA PHE A 122 5.61 12.50 -17.03
C PHE A 122 6.56 12.22 -15.86
N SER A 123 6.69 13.14 -14.91
CA SER A 123 7.51 12.96 -13.70
C SER A 123 6.78 12.29 -12.52
N LEU A 124 5.48 12.00 -12.62
CA LEU A 124 4.65 11.50 -11.51
C LEU A 124 4.66 12.45 -10.29
N THR A 125 4.74 13.76 -10.53
CA THR A 125 4.70 14.79 -9.46
C THR A 125 3.41 15.59 -9.45
N GLN A 126 2.45 15.25 -10.30
CA GLN A 126 1.16 15.94 -10.44
C GLN A 126 0.36 15.99 -9.12
N ILE A 127 0.52 15.00 -8.23
CA ILE A 127 -0.19 14.96 -6.94
C ILE A 127 0.15 16.13 -6.02
N TYR A 128 1.29 16.78 -6.24
CA TYR A 128 1.74 17.95 -5.47
C TYR A 128 1.27 19.28 -6.06
N HIS A 129 0.54 19.25 -7.18
CA HIS A 129 0.01 20.46 -7.80
C HIS A 129 -1.52 20.55 -7.56
N PRO A 130 -2.01 21.70 -7.06
CA PRO A 130 -3.39 21.83 -6.58
C PRO A 130 -4.47 21.49 -7.62
N SER A 131 -4.32 22.07 -8.81
CA SER A 131 -5.33 21.92 -9.87
C SER A 131 -5.05 20.77 -10.85
N ARG A 132 -3.95 20.02 -10.64
CA ARG A 132 -3.48 18.98 -11.59
C ARG A 132 -3.26 17.61 -10.97
N ALA A 133 -3.63 17.43 -9.71
CA ALA A 133 -3.33 16.22 -8.94
C ALA A 133 -3.86 14.93 -9.57
N LEU A 134 -4.94 15.01 -10.35
CA LEU A 134 -5.55 13.89 -11.06
C LEU A 134 -5.47 14.06 -12.59
N SER A 135 -4.64 14.99 -13.10
CA SER A 135 -4.47 15.18 -14.53
C SER A 135 -3.70 14.03 -15.17
N GLY A 136 -3.92 13.80 -16.46
CA GLY A 136 -3.38 12.65 -17.17
C GLY A 136 -4.12 11.36 -16.78
N ILE A 137 -3.38 10.31 -16.46
CA ILE A 137 -3.97 9.07 -15.94
C ILE A 137 -4.33 9.32 -14.48
N SER A 138 -5.60 9.57 -14.18
CA SER A 138 -6.05 9.90 -12.81
C SER A 138 -5.61 8.86 -11.78
N GLN A 139 -5.60 7.57 -12.14
CA GLN A 139 -5.17 6.44 -11.30
C GLN A 139 -3.70 6.49 -10.92
N SER A 140 -2.87 7.21 -11.69
CA SER A 140 -1.42 7.30 -11.45
C SER A 140 -1.04 8.05 -10.15
N TRP A 141 -2.02 8.65 -9.46
CA TRP A 141 -1.78 9.23 -8.15
C TRP A 141 -1.19 8.21 -7.16
N SER A 142 -1.69 6.98 -7.16
CA SER A 142 -1.20 5.92 -6.28
C SER A 142 0.25 5.53 -6.60
N LEU A 143 0.60 5.55 -7.88
CA LEU A 143 1.96 5.29 -8.36
C LEU A 143 2.93 6.41 -7.92
N ALA A 144 2.49 7.68 -7.97
CA ALA A 144 3.24 8.83 -7.47
C ALA A 144 3.47 8.74 -5.95
N THR A 145 2.43 8.35 -5.20
CA THR A 145 2.50 8.09 -3.76
C THR A 145 3.49 6.97 -3.42
N GLU A 146 3.45 5.87 -4.17
CA GLU A 146 4.35 4.74 -4.02
C GLU A 146 5.81 5.12 -4.36
N LEU A 147 6.03 5.95 -5.37
CA LEU A 147 7.34 6.48 -5.72
C LEU A 147 7.95 7.28 -4.55
N GLY A 148 7.15 8.12 -3.90
CA GLY A 148 7.57 8.84 -2.68
C GLY A 148 8.00 7.88 -1.56
N PHE A 149 7.27 6.80 -1.35
CA PHE A 149 7.66 5.75 -0.40
C PHE A 149 8.98 5.07 -0.82
N TYR A 150 9.19 4.78 -2.10
CA TYR A 150 10.45 4.20 -2.57
C TYR A 150 11.64 5.12 -2.33
N LEU A 151 11.47 6.42 -2.43
CA LEU A 151 12.52 7.39 -2.11
C LEU A 151 12.85 7.39 -0.61
N MET A 152 11.84 7.25 0.25
CA MET A 152 11.99 7.25 1.71
C MET A 152 12.54 5.93 2.26
N LEU A 153 12.20 4.79 1.66
CA LEU A 153 12.44 3.47 2.23
C LEU A 153 13.91 3.17 2.59
N PRO A 154 14.92 3.43 1.73
CA PRO A 154 16.31 3.22 2.10
C PRO A 154 16.75 4.10 3.28
N LEU A 155 16.21 5.32 3.40
CA LEU A 155 16.49 6.24 4.50
C LEU A 155 15.88 5.72 5.80
N LEU A 156 14.65 5.22 5.76
CA LEU A 156 13.99 4.58 6.90
C LEU A 156 14.74 3.33 7.34
N ALA A 157 15.21 2.51 6.39
CA ALA A 157 16.01 1.33 6.69
C ALA A 157 17.38 1.69 7.32
N ALA A 158 18.04 2.73 6.82
CA ALA A 158 19.29 3.23 7.39
C ALA A 158 19.07 3.79 8.81
N PHE A 159 18.00 4.53 9.02
CA PHE A 159 17.60 5.04 10.33
C PHE A 159 17.32 3.89 11.31
N GLY A 160 16.51 2.91 10.91
CA GLY A 160 16.22 1.72 11.71
C GLY A 160 17.48 0.96 12.11
N ARG A 161 18.43 0.77 11.17
CA ARG A 161 19.72 0.15 11.44
C ARG A 161 20.56 0.96 12.45
N LYS A 162 20.60 2.29 12.33
CA LYS A 162 21.31 3.17 13.27
C LYS A 162 20.69 3.07 14.67
N LEU A 163 19.37 3.06 14.78
CA LEU A 163 18.61 2.96 16.02
C LEU A 163 18.84 1.66 16.77
N THR A 164 19.12 0.58 16.03
CA THR A 164 19.20 -0.78 16.58
C THR A 164 20.61 -1.35 16.63
N ARG A 165 21.64 -0.55 16.31
CA ARG A 165 23.04 -0.97 16.31
C ARG A 165 23.46 -1.52 17.67
N GLY A 166 24.07 -2.71 17.67
CA GLY A 166 24.54 -3.37 18.90
C GLY A 166 23.45 -3.97 19.80
N LYS A 167 22.20 -4.01 19.34
CA LYS A 167 21.08 -4.56 20.09
C LYS A 167 20.81 -6.03 19.72
N SER A 168 20.28 -6.81 20.66
CA SER A 168 19.82 -8.17 20.37
C SER A 168 18.67 -8.17 19.35
N ILE A 169 18.43 -9.31 18.67
CA ILE A 169 17.37 -9.46 17.66
C ILE A 169 16.00 -9.04 18.23
N ASN A 170 15.68 -9.43 19.46
CA ASN A 170 14.42 -9.06 20.10
C ASN A 170 14.29 -7.55 20.32
N GLN A 171 15.35 -6.91 20.76
CA GLN A 171 15.39 -5.45 20.88
C GLN A 171 15.31 -4.76 19.50
N GLN A 172 16.06 -5.25 18.52
CA GLN A 172 16.00 -4.72 17.15
C GLN A 172 14.57 -4.78 16.61
N ALA A 173 13.91 -5.93 16.71
CA ALA A 173 12.53 -6.11 16.28
C ALA A 173 11.59 -5.13 16.98
N SER A 174 11.70 -4.98 18.31
CA SER A 174 10.87 -4.05 19.09
C SER A 174 11.05 -2.59 18.63
N TYR A 175 12.30 -2.14 18.45
CA TYR A 175 12.57 -0.77 17.97
C TYR A 175 12.07 -0.54 16.55
N LEU A 176 12.20 -1.54 15.66
CA LEU A 176 11.69 -1.44 14.29
C LEU A 176 10.15 -1.40 14.26
N LEU A 177 9.48 -2.16 15.13
CA LEU A 177 8.02 -2.08 15.30
C LEU A 177 7.57 -0.74 15.86
N LEU A 178 8.31 -0.18 16.83
CA LEU A 178 8.06 1.18 17.33
C LEU A 178 8.25 2.23 16.22
N MET A 179 9.25 2.07 15.36
CA MET A 179 9.43 2.93 14.19
C MET A 179 8.23 2.83 13.24
N CYS A 180 7.73 1.63 12.95
CA CYS A 180 6.54 1.45 12.11
C CYS A 180 5.30 2.09 12.75
N ALA A 181 5.11 1.96 14.07
CA ALA A 181 4.05 2.63 14.80
C ALA A 181 4.19 4.16 14.74
N GLY A 182 5.41 4.67 14.87
CA GLY A 182 5.70 6.09 14.68
C GLY A 182 5.33 6.62 13.29
N LEU A 183 5.59 5.83 12.23
CA LEU A 183 5.14 6.15 10.87
C LEU A 183 3.61 6.21 10.78
N SER A 184 2.91 5.26 11.40
CA SER A 184 1.45 5.26 11.42
C SER A 184 0.89 6.49 12.16
N ILE A 185 1.46 6.82 13.31
CA ILE A 185 1.08 8.02 14.08
C ILE A 185 1.37 9.28 13.26
N SER A 186 2.53 9.38 12.62
CA SER A 186 2.88 10.54 11.79
C SER A 186 1.93 10.73 10.60
N SER A 187 1.46 9.63 10.00
CA SER A 187 0.44 9.66 8.94
C SER A 187 -0.89 10.25 9.45
N PHE A 188 -1.31 9.82 10.63
CA PHE A 188 -2.50 10.34 11.29
C PHE A 188 -2.41 11.84 11.59
N ILE A 189 -1.29 12.25 12.20
CA ILE A 189 -1.03 13.66 12.52
C ILE A 189 -0.99 14.49 11.23
N PHE A 190 -0.32 14.01 10.20
CA PHE A 190 -0.25 14.70 8.91
C PHE A 190 -1.66 14.93 8.33
N ARG A 191 -2.49 13.88 8.27
CA ARG A 191 -3.87 13.99 7.77
C ARG A 191 -4.71 14.94 8.62
N ALA A 192 -4.57 14.90 9.96
CA ALA A 192 -5.30 15.79 10.85
C ALA A 192 -4.91 17.25 10.63
N ILE A 193 -3.61 17.53 10.50
CA ILE A 193 -3.11 18.88 10.19
C ILE A 193 -3.64 19.36 8.83
N MET A 194 -3.54 18.52 7.78
CA MET A 194 -4.01 18.90 6.46
C MET A 194 -5.53 19.10 6.43
N ALA A 195 -6.30 18.32 7.18
CA ALA A 195 -7.75 18.53 7.32
C ALA A 195 -8.08 19.84 8.03
N SER A 196 -7.35 20.21 9.09
CA SER A 196 -7.56 21.46 9.82
C SER A 196 -7.16 22.71 9.02
N LEU A 197 -6.14 22.57 8.16
CA LEU A 197 -5.68 23.66 7.27
C LEU A 197 -6.54 23.80 6.01
N ALA A 198 -7.40 22.86 5.71
CA ALA A 198 -8.29 22.87 4.56
C ALA A 198 -9.46 23.86 4.76
N THR A 199 -9.13 25.14 4.81
CA THR A 199 -10.10 26.25 4.80
C THR A 199 -10.64 26.49 3.39
N PRO A 200 -11.75 27.23 3.20
CA PRO A 200 -12.25 27.59 1.88
C PRO A 200 -11.21 28.23 0.96
N ASN A 201 -10.24 28.95 1.52
CA ASN A 201 -9.16 29.62 0.78
C ASN A 201 -7.95 28.71 0.49
N LEU A 202 -7.77 27.60 1.22
CA LEU A 202 -6.70 26.60 1.09
C LEU A 202 -7.25 25.20 0.75
N SER A 203 -8.48 25.12 0.30
CA SER A 203 -9.22 23.88 0.03
C SER A 203 -8.49 22.92 -0.91
N TRP A 204 -7.71 23.44 -1.86
CA TRP A 204 -6.98 22.66 -2.82
C TRP A 204 -5.77 21.89 -2.23
N TRP A 205 -5.06 22.44 -1.22
CA TRP A 205 -4.03 21.70 -0.49
C TRP A 205 -4.65 20.53 0.29
N GLY A 206 -5.75 20.79 0.97
CA GLY A 206 -6.50 19.75 1.64
C GLY A 206 -6.99 18.67 0.67
N ALA A 207 -7.45 19.03 -0.51
CA ALA A 207 -7.92 18.10 -1.52
C ALA A 207 -6.80 17.18 -2.06
N THR A 208 -5.57 17.68 -2.20
CA THR A 208 -4.45 16.93 -2.77
C THR A 208 -3.59 16.21 -1.74
N ALA A 209 -3.49 16.72 -0.51
CA ALA A 209 -2.64 16.16 0.53
C ALA A 209 -2.99 14.72 0.92
N ASN A 210 -4.24 14.30 0.72
CA ASN A 210 -4.65 12.91 0.92
C ASN A 210 -4.06 11.94 -0.11
N LEU A 211 -3.50 12.45 -1.22
CA LEU A 211 -2.81 11.65 -2.22
C LEU A 211 -1.30 11.55 -1.95
N TRP A 212 -0.76 12.34 -1.02
CA TRP A 212 0.66 12.39 -0.77
C TRP A 212 1.15 11.21 0.07
N THR A 213 2.40 10.83 -0.13
CA THR A 213 3.02 9.72 0.60
C THR A 213 2.85 9.78 2.12
N PRO A 214 2.98 10.95 2.81
CA PRO A 214 2.76 11.03 4.24
C PRO A 214 1.37 10.56 4.70
N SER A 215 0.34 10.70 3.87
CA SER A 215 -1.03 10.26 4.17
C SER A 215 -1.21 8.74 4.21
N TYR A 216 -0.23 7.97 3.69
CA TYR A 216 -0.26 6.51 3.59
C TYR A 216 0.87 5.82 4.34
N LEU A 217 1.67 6.56 5.13
CA LEU A 217 2.75 5.96 5.93
C LEU A 217 2.24 4.94 6.94
N ASP A 218 1.00 5.06 7.40
CA ASP A 218 0.32 4.05 8.21
C ASP A 218 0.16 2.72 7.45
N THR A 219 -0.33 2.78 6.22
CA THR A 219 -0.58 1.60 5.38
C THR A 219 0.73 0.92 4.97
N PHE A 220 1.74 1.68 4.54
CA PHE A 220 3.08 1.15 4.28
C PHE A 220 3.73 0.63 5.57
N GLY A 221 3.58 1.36 6.70
CA GLY A 221 4.10 1.02 8.01
C GLY A 221 3.58 -0.32 8.53
N VAL A 222 2.31 -0.62 8.31
CA VAL A 222 1.71 -1.94 8.62
C VAL A 222 2.40 -3.04 7.80
N GLY A 223 2.61 -2.84 6.50
CA GLY A 223 3.36 -3.78 5.68
C GLY A 223 4.80 -3.98 6.16
N MET A 224 5.47 -2.88 6.54
CA MET A 224 6.83 -2.93 7.14
C MET A 224 6.82 -3.68 8.47
N ALA A 225 5.83 -3.48 9.33
CA ALA A 225 5.70 -4.20 10.59
C ALA A 225 5.52 -5.71 10.36
N LEU A 226 4.70 -6.11 9.40
CA LEU A 226 4.56 -7.52 9.01
C LEU A 226 5.89 -8.10 8.50
N ALA A 227 6.70 -7.32 7.79
CA ALA A 227 8.05 -7.73 7.38
C ALA A 227 8.96 -7.99 8.58
N VAL A 228 8.95 -7.10 9.58
CA VAL A 228 9.72 -7.28 10.83
C VAL A 228 9.27 -8.54 11.56
N ILE A 229 7.97 -8.71 11.77
CA ILE A 229 7.40 -9.87 12.47
C ILE A 229 7.73 -11.17 11.73
N SER A 230 7.67 -11.17 10.39
CA SER A 230 7.99 -12.32 9.56
C SER A 230 9.43 -12.79 9.74
N VAL A 231 10.40 -11.87 9.64
CA VAL A 231 11.82 -12.19 9.82
C VAL A 231 12.13 -12.53 11.28
N TRP A 232 11.52 -11.84 12.23
CA TRP A 232 11.68 -12.13 13.65
C TRP A 232 11.22 -13.56 13.99
N ALA A 233 10.07 -13.99 13.47
CA ALA A 233 9.57 -15.34 13.65
C ALA A 233 10.46 -16.42 13.00
N GLU A 234 11.20 -16.08 11.96
CA GLU A 234 12.19 -17.00 11.35
C GLU A 234 13.46 -17.15 12.21
N LYS A 235 13.84 -16.11 12.94
CA LYS A 235 15.03 -16.11 13.78
C LYS A 235 14.78 -16.60 15.22
N GLU A 236 13.57 -16.37 15.76
CA GLU A 236 13.23 -16.63 17.15
C GLU A 236 12.07 -17.65 17.27
N LYS A 237 12.39 -18.87 17.69
CA LYS A 237 11.41 -19.97 17.86
C LYS A 237 10.25 -19.58 18.79
N ARG A 238 10.51 -18.75 19.80
CA ARG A 238 9.47 -18.28 20.73
C ARG A 238 8.42 -17.48 19.98
N VAL A 239 8.82 -16.55 19.14
CA VAL A 239 7.91 -15.72 18.33
C VAL A 239 7.14 -16.58 17.34
N ALA A 240 7.81 -17.50 16.66
CA ALA A 240 7.16 -18.47 15.77
C ALA A 240 6.05 -19.27 16.47
N ASN A 241 6.31 -19.69 17.72
CA ASN A 241 5.34 -20.45 18.51
C ASN A 241 4.10 -19.63 18.93
N TYR A 242 4.23 -18.32 19.11
CA TYR A 242 3.08 -17.42 19.35
C TYR A 242 2.27 -17.17 18.07
N ILE A 243 2.92 -17.13 16.91
CA ILE A 243 2.24 -16.84 15.63
C ILE A 243 1.53 -18.08 15.07
N LYS A 244 2.13 -19.26 15.20
CA LYS A 244 1.58 -20.52 14.65
C LYS A 244 0.10 -20.77 14.99
N PRO A 245 -0.37 -20.63 16.24
CA PRO A 245 -1.78 -20.85 16.55
C PRO A 245 -2.70 -19.82 15.90
N LEU A 246 -2.25 -18.56 15.78
CA LEU A 246 -3.04 -17.46 15.18
C LEU A 246 -3.29 -17.70 13.68
N VAL A 247 -2.35 -18.37 13.00
CA VAL A 247 -2.45 -18.62 11.55
C VAL A 247 -2.84 -20.05 11.18
N ARG A 248 -3.06 -20.90 12.22
CA ARG A 248 -3.46 -22.30 12.02
C ARG A 248 -4.76 -22.42 11.23
N CYS A 249 -5.69 -21.52 11.45
CA CYS A 249 -6.98 -21.45 10.76
C CYS A 249 -7.01 -20.23 9.84
N ALA A 250 -6.37 -20.32 8.67
CA ALA A 250 -6.29 -19.23 7.69
C ALA A 250 -7.67 -18.69 7.26
N TRP A 251 -8.72 -19.52 7.31
CA TRP A 251 -10.07 -19.12 6.88
C TRP A 251 -10.67 -18.03 7.77
N TRP A 252 -10.32 -17.94 9.06
CA TRP A 252 -10.78 -16.84 9.93
C TRP A 252 -10.27 -15.48 9.45
N TRP A 253 -9.05 -15.43 8.94
CA TRP A 253 -8.47 -14.22 8.38
C TRP A 253 -9.20 -13.78 7.12
N TRP A 254 -9.50 -14.74 6.22
CA TRP A 254 -10.27 -14.47 5.01
C TRP A 254 -11.70 -14.03 5.32
N LEU A 255 -12.36 -14.70 6.26
CA LEU A 255 -13.70 -14.34 6.71
C LEU A 255 -13.71 -12.95 7.34
N SER A 256 -12.74 -12.64 8.19
CA SER A 256 -12.60 -11.29 8.78
C SER A 256 -12.43 -10.22 7.70
N ALA A 257 -11.61 -10.48 6.67
CA ALA A 257 -11.44 -9.56 5.54
C ALA A 257 -12.77 -9.31 4.82
N ILE A 258 -13.57 -10.36 4.56
CA ILE A 258 -14.86 -10.26 3.90
C ILE A 258 -15.86 -9.47 4.77
N ILE A 259 -15.95 -9.78 6.07
CA ILE A 259 -16.85 -9.09 7.00
C ILE A 259 -16.49 -7.61 7.12
N LEU A 260 -15.20 -7.30 7.28
CA LEU A 260 -14.73 -5.91 7.37
C LEU A 260 -14.93 -5.15 6.07
N PHE A 261 -14.75 -5.80 4.92
CA PHE A 261 -15.05 -5.20 3.62
C PHE A 261 -16.54 -4.93 3.44
N TRP A 262 -17.39 -5.89 3.83
CA TRP A 262 -18.84 -5.69 3.86
C TRP A 262 -19.24 -4.53 4.77
N PHE A 263 -18.69 -4.47 5.98
CA PHE A 263 -18.90 -3.37 6.92
C PHE A 263 -18.46 -2.02 6.33
N ALA A 264 -17.26 -1.96 5.76
CA ALA A 264 -16.75 -0.74 5.11
C ALA A 264 -17.64 -0.30 3.94
N SER A 265 -18.21 -1.26 3.19
CA SER A 265 -19.07 -0.97 2.06
C SER A 265 -20.44 -0.44 2.49
N THR A 266 -21.05 -1.02 3.53
CA THR A 266 -22.45 -0.75 3.88
C THR A 266 -22.61 0.32 4.98
N GLN A 267 -21.65 0.45 5.91
CA GLN A 267 -21.78 1.31 7.09
C GLN A 267 -21.07 2.66 6.95
N LEU A 268 -20.05 2.79 6.08
CA LEU A 268 -19.35 4.06 5.90
C LEU A 268 -20.05 5.03 4.92
N GLY A 269 -21.15 4.61 4.34
CA GLY A 269 -21.88 5.39 3.34
C GLY A 269 -21.16 5.49 2.00
N LEU A 270 -21.84 6.01 1.00
CA LEU A 270 -21.30 6.26 -0.33
C LEU A 270 -20.49 7.56 -0.34
N ARG A 271 -19.43 7.58 -1.13
CA ARG A 271 -18.82 8.84 -1.55
C ARG A 271 -19.71 9.45 -2.62
N SER A 272 -20.20 10.66 -2.40
CA SER A 272 -20.78 11.41 -3.52
C SER A 272 -19.66 11.81 -4.50
N GLN A 273 -20.00 11.96 -5.76
CA GLN A 273 -19.04 12.41 -6.80
C GLN A 273 -18.41 13.76 -6.44
N TRP A 274 -19.17 14.61 -5.73
CA TRP A 274 -18.74 15.94 -5.27
C TRP A 274 -17.83 15.90 -4.04
N GLU A 275 -17.79 14.79 -3.31
CA GLU A 275 -16.93 14.60 -2.13
C GLU A 275 -15.55 14.07 -2.48
N VAL A 276 -15.33 13.68 -3.73
CA VAL A 276 -13.98 13.34 -4.22
C VAL A 276 -13.11 14.59 -4.14
N GLY A 277 -12.17 14.61 -3.20
CA GLY A 277 -11.35 15.78 -2.90
C GLY A 277 -11.78 16.59 -1.67
N LEU A 278 -12.96 16.34 -1.10
CA LEU A 278 -13.42 16.97 0.13
C LEU A 278 -13.24 16.07 1.37
N TRP A 279 -12.20 15.25 1.36
CA TRP A 279 -11.89 14.32 2.46
C TRP A 279 -11.75 15.03 3.82
N HIS A 280 -11.31 16.28 3.85
CA HIS A 280 -11.20 17.09 5.05
C HIS A 280 -12.55 17.34 5.75
N LYS A 281 -13.65 17.42 5.01
CA LYS A 281 -15.00 17.55 5.58
C LYS A 281 -15.50 16.26 6.22
N ASN A 282 -14.90 15.12 5.86
CA ASN A 282 -15.26 13.78 6.34
C ASN A 282 -14.06 13.08 6.95
N PHE A 283 -13.16 13.83 7.63
CA PHE A 283 -11.89 13.34 8.15
C PHE A 283 -12.04 12.07 9.00
N GLU A 284 -13.03 12.01 9.89
CA GLU A 284 -13.28 10.84 10.75
C GLU A 284 -13.63 9.61 9.91
N ARG A 285 -14.56 9.74 8.96
CA ARG A 285 -14.99 8.67 8.07
C ARG A 285 -13.84 8.15 7.21
N GLU A 286 -13.07 9.06 6.62
CA GLU A 286 -11.91 8.71 5.79
C GLU A 286 -10.81 8.04 6.61
N THR A 287 -10.62 8.47 7.84
CA THR A 287 -9.70 7.84 8.77
C THR A 287 -10.14 6.42 9.15
N ILE A 288 -11.42 6.23 9.51
CA ILE A 288 -11.97 4.90 9.80
C ILE A 288 -11.84 4.00 8.56
N ARG A 289 -12.17 4.51 7.39
CA ARG A 289 -12.02 3.77 6.13
C ARG A 289 -10.59 3.30 5.91
N GLN A 290 -9.61 4.18 6.10
CA GLN A 290 -8.21 3.84 5.91
C GLN A 290 -7.73 2.79 6.92
N VAL A 291 -8.12 2.91 8.18
CA VAL A 291 -7.84 1.91 9.22
C VAL A 291 -8.44 0.55 8.83
N LEU A 292 -9.70 0.51 8.41
CA LEU A 292 -10.34 -0.73 7.94
C LEU A 292 -9.60 -1.33 6.74
N TYR A 293 -9.18 -0.51 5.79
CA TYR A 293 -8.51 -0.96 4.58
C TYR A 293 -7.15 -1.60 4.87
N TRP A 294 -6.31 -1.02 5.75
CA TRP A 294 -5.06 -1.68 6.08
C TRP A 294 -5.25 -2.89 7.02
N ILE A 295 -6.32 -2.94 7.85
CA ILE A 295 -6.70 -4.16 8.59
C ILE A 295 -7.10 -5.27 7.61
N ILE A 296 -7.94 -4.98 6.63
CA ILE A 296 -8.33 -5.94 5.59
C ILE A 296 -7.10 -6.42 4.82
N GLY A 297 -6.23 -5.51 4.39
CA GLY A 297 -4.96 -5.85 3.74
C GLY A 297 -4.09 -6.77 4.60
N THR A 298 -4.02 -6.53 5.91
CA THR A 298 -3.34 -7.39 6.88
C THR A 298 -3.99 -8.77 6.95
N CYS A 299 -5.33 -8.83 7.03
CA CYS A 299 -6.07 -10.10 7.06
C CYS A 299 -5.85 -10.94 5.79
N LEU A 300 -5.70 -10.30 4.65
CA LEU A 300 -5.38 -10.99 3.39
C LEU A 300 -3.92 -11.45 3.35
N LEU A 301 -3.00 -10.68 3.91
CA LEU A 301 -1.56 -10.92 3.80
C LEU A 301 -1.03 -11.91 4.83
N VAL A 302 -1.53 -11.89 6.07
CA VAL A 302 -1.05 -12.73 7.18
C VAL A 302 -1.07 -14.23 6.84
N PRO A 303 -2.15 -14.82 6.28
CA PRO A 303 -2.15 -16.23 5.89
C PRO A 303 -1.10 -16.56 4.84
N LEU A 304 -0.82 -15.65 3.90
CA LEU A 304 0.14 -15.85 2.82
C LEU A 304 1.59 -15.81 3.33
N ILE A 305 1.85 -15.02 4.38
CA ILE A 305 3.19 -14.88 4.97
C ILE A 305 3.52 -16.05 5.90
N PHE A 306 2.59 -16.43 6.76
CA PHE A 306 2.88 -17.28 7.92
C PHE A 306 2.36 -18.72 7.81
N SER A 307 1.39 -19.01 6.92
CA SER A 307 0.89 -20.38 6.75
C SER A 307 1.59 -21.10 5.61
N SER A 308 2.80 -21.59 5.87
CA SER A 308 3.64 -22.30 4.90
C SER A 308 3.07 -23.65 4.39
N GLN A 309 1.94 -24.11 4.91
CA GLN A 309 1.34 -25.41 4.56
C GLN A 309 -0.20 -25.43 4.57
N SER A 310 -0.87 -24.30 4.72
CA SER A 310 -2.33 -24.35 4.70
C SER A 310 -2.82 -24.58 3.27
N ARG A 311 -3.43 -25.75 3.04
CA ARG A 311 -4.20 -26.07 1.83
C ARG A 311 -5.53 -25.28 1.80
N SER A 312 -5.56 -24.04 2.32
CA SER A 312 -6.78 -23.25 2.30
C SER A 312 -7.18 -22.93 0.86
N LEU A 313 -8.49 -22.97 0.57
CA LEU A 313 -9.02 -22.67 -0.76
C LEU A 313 -8.55 -21.31 -1.28
N GLY A 314 -8.48 -20.30 -0.39
CA GLY A 314 -7.98 -18.98 -0.75
C GLY A 314 -6.51 -18.98 -1.20
N LEU A 315 -5.61 -19.72 -0.51
CA LEU A 315 -4.22 -19.85 -0.92
C LEU A 315 -4.11 -20.55 -2.27
N ARG A 316 -4.86 -21.66 -2.47
CA ARG A 316 -4.89 -22.40 -3.75
C ARG A 316 -5.40 -21.53 -4.90
N PHE A 317 -6.40 -20.70 -4.66
CA PHE A 317 -6.93 -19.77 -5.66
C PHE A 317 -5.87 -18.71 -6.03
N LEU A 318 -5.28 -18.03 -5.04
CA LEU A 318 -4.29 -16.98 -5.26
C LEU A 318 -2.95 -17.48 -5.83
N SER A 319 -2.60 -18.76 -5.63
CA SER A 319 -1.41 -19.39 -6.21
C SER A 319 -1.70 -20.14 -7.52
N SER A 320 -2.92 -20.05 -8.04
CA SER A 320 -3.30 -20.70 -9.29
C SER A 320 -2.65 -20.01 -10.50
N LYS A 321 -2.39 -20.79 -11.57
CA LYS A 321 -1.84 -20.26 -12.83
C LYS A 321 -2.73 -19.19 -13.49
N ALA A 322 -4.01 -19.13 -13.13
CA ALA A 322 -4.94 -18.09 -13.63
C ALA A 322 -4.75 -16.73 -12.96
N MET A 323 -4.09 -16.69 -11.77
CA MET A 323 -3.84 -15.48 -10.99
C MET A 323 -2.38 -15.01 -11.06
N VAL A 324 -1.47 -15.82 -11.59
CA VAL A 324 -0.05 -15.53 -11.77
C VAL A 324 0.25 -15.37 -13.25
#